data_4e1b5d3b19843e9853f0180ef71189a3
#
_entry.id   4e1b5d3b19843e9853f0180ef71189a3
#
_cell.length_a   1.000
_cell.length_b   1.000
_cell.length_c   1.000
_cell.angle_alpha   90.00
_cell.angle_beta   90.00
_cell.angle_gamma   90.00
#
_symmetry.space_group_name_H-M   'P 1'
#
loop_
_entity.id
_entity.type
_entity.pdbx_description
1 polymer ?
#
loop_
_entity_poly.entity_id
_entity_poly.type
_entity_poly.pdbx_seq_one_letter_code
_entity_poly.pdbx_strand_id
1 'polypeptide(L)' 'MKWSLRRRVEHFLRRTRISATRLGLDVTGDPKLVFEIRKGRVPRPRTEAKVMAYMDRIDREAGLFPPPKRRRR' A
#
# COMPACT_ATOMS: atom_id res chain seq x y z
N MET A 1 -17.34 6.74 -3.26
CA MET A 1 -16.56 7.30 -2.18
C MET A 1 -15.15 6.77 -2.18
N LYS A 2 -14.19 7.64 -1.99
CA LYS A 2 -12.79 7.22 -2.00
C LYS A 2 -12.28 6.95 -0.61
N TRP A 3 -11.48 5.93 -0.49
CA TRP A 3 -10.78 5.69 0.76
C TRP A 3 -9.58 6.61 0.82
N SER A 4 -9.26 7.08 2.02
CA SER A 4 -8.04 7.84 2.22
C SER A 4 -6.85 6.91 2.05
N LEU A 5 -5.67 7.48 1.82
CA LEU A 5 -4.47 6.68 1.71
C LEU A 5 -4.24 5.86 2.98
N ARG A 6 -4.44 6.48 4.14
CA ARG A 6 -4.26 5.78 5.40
C ARG A 6 -5.13 4.54 5.47
N ARG A 7 -6.39 4.68 5.09
CA ARG A 7 -7.32 3.57 5.15
C ARG A 7 -6.91 2.45 4.21
N ARG A 8 -6.46 2.81 3.03
CA ARG A 8 -6.01 1.81 2.07
C ARG A 8 -4.79 1.07 2.56
N VAL A 9 -3.87 1.80 3.17
CA VAL A 9 -2.66 1.20 3.71
C VAL A 9 -3.01 0.24 4.85
N GLU A 10 -3.87 0.66 5.77
CA GLU A 10 -4.24 -0.19 6.88
C GLU A 10 -4.90 -1.47 6.41
N HIS A 11 -5.78 -1.34 5.43
CA HIS A 11 -6.46 -2.50 4.88
C HIS A 11 -5.47 -3.45 4.21
N PHE A 12 -4.54 -2.88 3.47
CA PHE A 12 -3.50 -3.66 2.81
C PHE A 12 -2.64 -4.42 3.80
N LEU A 13 -2.19 -3.74 4.84
CA LEU A 13 -1.34 -4.37 5.85
C LEU A 13 -2.07 -5.52 6.53
N ARG A 14 -3.35 -5.33 6.79
CA ARG A 14 -4.14 -6.36 7.43
C ARG A 14 -4.31 -7.58 6.54
N ARG A 15 -4.54 -7.37 5.25
CA ARG A 15 -4.72 -8.46 4.32
C ARG A 15 -3.44 -9.25 4.09
N THR A 16 -2.33 -8.52 3.93
CA THR A 16 -1.08 -9.14 3.54
C THR A 16 -0.23 -9.58 4.70
N ARG A 17 -0.53 -9.06 5.89
CA ARG A 17 0.27 -9.31 7.08
C ARG A 17 1.67 -8.72 6.97
N ILE A 18 1.90 -7.85 6.03
CA ILE A 18 3.15 -7.11 5.94
C ILE A 18 3.14 -6.06 7.03
N SER A 19 4.26 -5.89 7.71
CA SER A 19 4.32 -4.91 8.79
C SER A 19 4.40 -3.49 8.24
N ALA A 20 3.97 -2.55 9.07
CA ALA A 20 4.05 -1.15 8.68
C ALA A 20 5.49 -0.74 8.42
N THR A 21 6.41 -1.21 9.26
CA THR A 21 7.83 -0.92 9.08
C THR A 21 8.33 -1.44 7.75
N ARG A 22 7.95 -2.66 7.41
CA ARG A 22 8.39 -3.27 6.17
C ARG A 22 7.90 -2.48 4.96
N LEU A 23 6.64 -2.08 4.98
CA LEU A 23 6.10 -1.32 3.88
C LEU A 23 6.87 -0.02 3.68
N GLY A 24 7.12 0.69 4.77
CA GLY A 24 7.85 1.94 4.68
C GLY A 24 9.24 1.75 4.12
N LEU A 25 9.94 0.72 4.60
CA LEU A 25 11.28 0.45 4.11
C LEU A 25 11.29 0.10 2.64
N ASP A 26 10.35 -0.72 2.21
CA ASP A 26 10.30 -1.17 0.83
C ASP A 26 9.94 -0.04 -0.14
N VAL A 27 9.07 0.86 0.30
CA VAL A 27 8.60 1.92 -0.58
C VAL A 27 9.58 3.08 -0.66
N THR A 28 10.05 3.55 0.48
CA THR A 28 10.88 4.77 0.51
C THR A 28 12.16 4.61 1.29
N GLY A 29 12.37 3.48 1.93
CA GLY A 29 13.51 3.29 2.80
C GLY A 29 13.32 3.93 4.17
N ASP A 30 12.12 4.39 4.47
CA ASP A 30 11.81 5.05 5.74
C ASP A 30 10.86 4.20 6.56
N PRO A 31 11.33 3.56 7.65
CA PRO A 31 10.47 2.70 8.43
C PRO A 31 9.33 3.45 9.14
N LYS A 32 9.40 4.78 9.17
CA LYS A 32 8.37 5.57 9.84
C LYS A 32 7.24 5.99 8.92
N LEU A 33 7.31 5.64 7.66
CA LEU A 33 6.34 6.14 6.68
C LEU A 33 4.90 5.91 7.12
N VAL A 34 4.55 4.68 7.44
CA VAL A 34 3.17 4.37 7.80
C VAL A 34 2.78 5.03 9.12
N PHE A 35 3.70 5.06 10.07
CA PHE A 35 3.41 5.69 11.35
C PHE A 35 3.13 7.17 11.19
N GLU A 36 3.83 7.84 10.27
CA GLU A 36 3.57 9.24 9.98
C GLU A 36 2.19 9.41 9.35
N ILE A 37 1.84 8.51 8.42
CA ILE A 37 0.53 8.57 7.81
C ILE A 37 -0.56 8.38 8.85
N ARG A 38 -0.34 7.49 9.82
CA ARG A 38 -1.32 7.25 10.87
C ARG A 38 -1.54 8.47 11.75
N LYS A 39 -0.50 9.31 11.87
CA LYS A 39 -0.62 10.54 12.65
C LYS A 39 -1.35 11.64 11.89
N GLY A 40 -1.71 11.38 10.66
CA GLY A 40 -2.40 12.38 9.86
C GLY A 40 -1.52 13.10 8.86
N ARG A 41 -0.26 12.70 8.76
CA ARG A 41 0.64 13.30 7.81
C ARG A 41 0.27 12.89 6.41
N VAL A 42 0.26 13.85 5.51
CA VAL A 42 -0.06 13.57 4.12
C VAL A 42 1.25 13.47 3.35
N PRO A 43 1.58 12.31 2.79
CA PRO A 43 2.81 12.19 2.03
C PRO A 43 2.74 12.96 0.73
N ARG A 44 3.89 13.25 0.17
CA ARG A 44 3.95 13.93 -1.10
C ARG A 44 3.31 13.06 -2.17
N PRO A 45 2.78 13.68 -3.24
CA PRO A 45 2.14 12.90 -4.30
C PRO A 45 3.03 11.81 -4.87
N ARG A 46 4.33 12.07 -5.00
CA ARG A 46 5.25 11.07 -5.49
C ARG A 46 5.34 9.87 -4.56
N THR A 47 5.41 10.15 -3.26
CA THR A 47 5.46 9.08 -2.26
C THR A 47 4.15 8.30 -2.25
N GLU A 48 3.05 9.00 -2.33
CA GLU A 48 1.74 8.35 -2.37
C GLU A 48 1.65 7.42 -3.58
N ALA A 49 2.13 7.87 -4.72
CA ALA A 49 2.10 7.05 -5.92
C ALA A 49 2.94 5.79 -5.74
N LYS A 50 4.09 5.93 -5.08
CA LYS A 50 4.95 4.77 -4.81
C LYS A 50 4.26 3.77 -3.90
N VAL A 51 3.58 4.27 -2.88
CA VAL A 51 2.86 3.40 -1.96
C VAL A 51 1.77 2.63 -2.70
N MET A 52 1.00 3.35 -3.53
CA MET A 52 -0.08 2.73 -4.26
C MET A 52 0.44 1.67 -5.23
N ALA A 53 1.53 1.98 -5.92
CA ALA A 53 2.11 1.03 -6.86
C ALA A 53 2.63 -0.21 -6.14
N TYR A 54 3.25 -0.01 -4.99
CA TYR A 54 3.77 -1.12 -4.21
C TYR A 54 2.63 -2.05 -3.77
N MET A 55 1.58 -1.46 -3.21
CA MET A 55 0.46 -2.26 -2.74
C MET A 55 -0.18 -3.04 -3.89
N ASP A 56 -0.33 -2.38 -5.02
CA ASP A 56 -0.95 -3.00 -6.18
C ASP A 56 -0.11 -4.18 -6.67
N ARG A 57 1.20 -4.00 -6.71
CA ARG A 57 2.07 -5.06 -7.17
C ARG A 57 2.05 -6.26 -6.23
N ILE A 58 2.10 -6.01 -4.93
CA ILE A 58 2.09 -7.10 -3.95
C ILE A 58 0.77 -7.86 -4.03
N ASP A 59 -0.33 -7.15 -4.14
CA ASP A 59 -1.63 -7.79 -4.22
C ASP A 59 -1.72 -8.70 -5.45
N ARG A 60 -1.19 -8.25 -6.57
CA ARG A 60 -1.20 -9.06 -7.77
C ARG A 60 -0.34 -10.30 -7.63
N GLU A 61 0.85 -10.13 -7.08
CA GLU A 61 1.78 -11.24 -6.94
C GLU A 61 1.29 -12.26 -5.95
N ALA A 62 0.61 -11.80 -4.92
CA ALA A 62 0.09 -12.69 -3.89
C ALA A 62 -1.26 -13.28 -4.24
N GLY A 63 -1.91 -12.78 -5.29
CA GLY A 63 -3.22 -13.26 -5.67
C GLY A 63 -4.31 -12.88 -4.70
N LEU A 64 -4.13 -11.78 -3.97
CA LEU A 64 -5.10 -11.36 -2.96
C LEU A 64 -6.28 -10.61 -3.55
N PHE A 65 -6.11 -10.04 -4.73
CA PHE A 65 -7.21 -9.42 -5.42
C PHE A 65 -7.91 -10.45 -6.25
N PRO A 66 -9.18 -10.27 -6.52
CA PRO A 66 -9.79 -11.08 -7.56
C PRO A 66 -9.01 -10.79 -8.82
N PRO A 67 -8.74 -11.79 -9.64
CA PRO A 67 -7.96 -11.56 -10.85
C PRO A 67 -8.68 -10.58 -11.75
N PRO A 68 -7.92 -9.72 -12.41
CA PRO A 68 -8.53 -8.85 -13.40
C PRO A 68 -9.09 -9.74 -14.47
N LYS A 69 -10.12 -9.33 -15.01
CA LYS A 69 -10.68 -10.15 -15.98
C LYS A 69 -9.78 -10.32 -17.06
N ARG A 70 -9.22 -11.01 -17.28
CA ARG A 70 -8.21 -11.01 -17.97
C ARG A 70 -8.22 -11.76 -18.91
N ARG A 71 -8.07 -11.64 -19.13
CA ARG A 71 -8.00 -12.05 -19.65
C ARG A 71 -7.69 -12.71 -20.24
N ARG A 72 -7.37 -13.12 -20.60
CA ARG A 72 -6.97 -13.73 -20.94
C ARG A 72 -6.77 -14.08 -21.63
N ARG A 73 -6.59 -14.34 -22.20
CA ARG A 73 -6.20 -14.73 -22.67
C ARG A 73 -6.31 -15.12 -23.25
#